data_05f0e063e1c4639e92ec6d7a3f5c82eb
#
_entry.id   05f0e063e1c4639e92ec6d7a3f5c82eb
#
_cell.length_a   1.000
_cell.length_b   1.000
_cell.length_c   1.000
_cell.angle_alpha   90.00
_cell.angle_beta   90.00
_cell.angle_gamma   90.00
#
_symmetry.space_group_name_H-M   'P 1'
#
loop_
_entity.id
_entity.type
_entity.pdbx_description
1 polymer ?
#
loop_
_entity_poly.entity_id
_entity_poly.type
_entity_poly.pdbx_seq_one_letter_code
_entity_poly.pdbx_strand_id
1 'polypeptide(L)'
;AAGNNGVAFKSDIIVVKLGEDNFFSTARLMEGVDFALKFAMENNRPIAINISIGNNYGAHDGTSLFETYIDYVTEIWKNNVIVGAGNEADKRIHTMVKLNDRRKMCEFIVGNYEESIAIQIWKRYWDDFYIEIENPSGERYVVPKGEGIYEFKSTDELIYVYVGTATPYSYNSEILIQIIPDNVYVKNGIWQIMFYP
;
A
#
# COMPACT_ATOMS: atom_id res chain seq x y z
N ALA A 1 15.16 -25.57 -24.64
CA ALA A 1 13.94 -25.12 -23.94
C ALA A 1 12.97 -26.31 -23.92
N ALA A 2 12.68 -26.85 -22.76
CA ALA A 2 11.66 -27.89 -22.61
C ALA A 2 10.33 -27.32 -23.11
N GLY A 3 9.63 -28.06 -23.96
CA GLY A 3 8.43 -27.60 -24.67
C GLY A 3 7.19 -27.41 -23.80
N ASN A 4 7.28 -26.53 -22.81
CA ASN A 4 6.15 -26.09 -22.00
C ASN A 4 5.40 -24.98 -22.75
N ASN A 5 4.40 -25.35 -23.51
CA ASN A 5 3.62 -24.43 -24.31
C ASN A 5 2.57 -23.62 -23.50
N GLY A 6 2.51 -23.82 -22.17
CA GLY A 6 1.47 -23.22 -21.32
C GLY A 6 0.07 -23.81 -21.61
N VAL A 7 -0.92 -23.38 -20.84
CA VAL A 7 -2.30 -23.87 -20.93
C VAL A 7 -3.01 -23.27 -22.17
N ALA A 8 -2.84 -21.98 -22.40
CA ALA A 8 -3.47 -21.24 -23.50
C ALA A 8 -2.51 -21.03 -24.68
N PHE A 9 -1.89 -22.09 -25.18
CA PHE A 9 -0.80 -22.06 -26.16
C PHE A 9 -1.17 -21.50 -27.56
N LYS A 10 -2.45 -21.29 -27.81
CA LYS A 10 -2.96 -20.69 -29.06
C LYS A 10 -3.39 -19.22 -28.89
N SER A 11 -3.22 -18.66 -27.70
CA SER A 11 -3.54 -17.24 -27.46
C SER A 11 -2.46 -16.35 -28.04
N ASP A 12 -2.88 -15.22 -28.58
CA ASP A 12 -1.96 -14.13 -28.86
C ASP A 12 -1.58 -13.44 -27.55
N ILE A 13 -0.37 -12.95 -27.46
CA ILE A 13 0.17 -12.34 -26.23
C ILE A 13 0.40 -10.86 -26.46
N ILE A 14 -0.10 -10.05 -25.56
CA ILE A 14 0.18 -8.63 -25.47
C ILE A 14 1.08 -8.43 -24.25
N VAL A 15 2.22 -7.80 -24.43
CA VAL A 15 3.13 -7.43 -23.34
C VAL A 15 3.16 -5.91 -23.24
N VAL A 16 2.81 -5.39 -22.08
CA VAL A 16 2.82 -3.95 -21.80
C VAL A 16 3.95 -3.64 -20.85
N LYS A 17 4.94 -2.86 -21.32
CA LYS A 17 6.02 -2.35 -20.48
C LYS A 17 5.60 -1.03 -19.84
N LEU A 18 5.56 -0.98 -18.51
CA LEU A 18 5.06 0.17 -17.76
C LEU A 18 6.10 1.28 -17.50
N GLY A 19 7.37 1.00 -17.72
CA GLY A 19 8.46 1.94 -17.53
C GLY A 19 9.81 1.33 -17.85
N GLU A 20 10.88 2.12 -17.75
CA GLU A 20 12.25 1.64 -17.98
C GLU A 20 12.91 1.14 -16.69
N ASP A 21 12.57 1.75 -15.57
CA ASP A 21 12.99 1.34 -14.24
C ASP A 21 11.90 0.51 -13.56
N ASN A 22 12.26 -0.17 -12.47
CA ASN A 22 11.32 -0.95 -11.67
C ASN A 22 10.27 -0.08 -10.92
N PHE A 23 10.30 1.23 -11.13
CA PHE A 23 9.36 2.17 -10.56
C PHE A 23 8.32 2.59 -11.61
N PHE A 24 7.08 2.25 -11.34
CA PHE A 24 5.94 2.75 -12.11
C PHE A 24 4.84 3.21 -11.14
N SER A 25 4.13 4.24 -11.54
CA SER A 25 3.00 4.74 -10.77
C SER A 25 1.74 3.92 -11.04
N THR A 26 0.78 3.98 -10.12
CA THR A 26 -0.56 3.42 -10.32
C THR A 26 -1.21 3.93 -11.61
N ALA A 27 -1.00 5.20 -11.95
CA ALA A 27 -1.50 5.78 -13.20
C ALA A 27 -0.92 5.06 -14.44
N ARG A 28 0.36 4.72 -14.45
CA ARG A 28 0.98 3.94 -15.53
C ARG A 28 0.39 2.55 -15.66
N LEU A 29 0.06 1.93 -14.54
CA LEU A 29 -0.61 0.63 -14.54
C LEU A 29 -2.01 0.74 -15.13
N MET A 30 -2.78 1.77 -14.78
CA MET A 30 -4.09 2.05 -15.36
C MET A 30 -3.99 2.31 -16.88
N GLU A 31 -3.03 3.11 -17.33
CA GLU A 31 -2.75 3.33 -18.77
C GLU A 31 -2.44 2.02 -19.49
N GLY A 32 -1.66 1.13 -18.87
CA GLY A 32 -1.32 -0.18 -19.43
C GLY A 32 -2.52 -1.09 -19.59
N VAL A 33 -3.42 -1.12 -18.61
CA VAL A 33 -4.68 -1.87 -18.66
C VAL A 33 -5.60 -1.28 -19.74
N ASP A 34 -5.73 0.03 -19.80
CA ASP A 34 -6.53 0.73 -20.82
C ASP A 34 -6.03 0.43 -22.25
N PHE A 35 -4.71 0.48 -22.44
CA PHE A 35 -4.10 0.13 -23.74
C PHE A 35 -4.46 -1.32 -24.15
N ALA A 36 -4.27 -2.28 -23.25
CA ALA A 36 -4.52 -3.68 -23.55
C ALA A 36 -6.01 -3.95 -23.85
N LEU A 37 -6.90 -3.31 -23.10
CA LEU A 37 -8.33 -3.42 -23.29
C LEU A 37 -8.78 -2.82 -24.63
N LYS A 38 -8.33 -1.60 -24.95
CA LYS A 38 -8.61 -0.92 -26.24
C LYS A 38 -8.13 -1.75 -27.41
N PHE A 39 -6.94 -2.28 -27.34
CA PHE A 39 -6.41 -3.15 -28.39
C PHE A 39 -7.28 -4.39 -28.61
N ALA A 40 -7.75 -5.03 -27.53
CA ALA A 40 -8.63 -6.18 -27.63
C ALA A 40 -10.01 -5.81 -28.23
N MET A 41 -10.56 -4.66 -27.87
CA MET A 41 -11.82 -4.14 -28.40
C MET A 41 -11.72 -3.85 -29.90
N GLU A 42 -10.68 -3.15 -30.35
CA GLU A 42 -10.42 -2.82 -31.76
C GLU A 42 -10.28 -4.08 -32.63
N ASN A 43 -9.72 -5.14 -32.06
CA ASN A 43 -9.60 -6.43 -32.75
C ASN A 43 -10.80 -7.36 -32.51
N ASN A 44 -11.85 -6.90 -31.83
CA ASN A 44 -13.04 -7.68 -31.47
C ASN A 44 -12.71 -9.03 -30.79
N ARG A 45 -11.76 -9.06 -29.87
CA ARG A 45 -11.28 -10.26 -29.19
C ARG A 45 -11.45 -10.16 -27.67
N PRO A 46 -11.79 -11.26 -26.99
CA PRO A 46 -11.74 -11.28 -25.53
C PRO A 46 -10.28 -11.22 -25.04
N ILE A 47 -10.09 -10.74 -23.83
CA ILE A 47 -8.76 -10.59 -23.22
C ILE A 47 -8.77 -11.08 -21.78
N ALA A 48 -7.66 -11.72 -21.37
CA ALA A 48 -7.33 -11.95 -19.97
C ALA A 48 -6.10 -11.10 -19.64
N ILE A 49 -6.23 -10.19 -18.70
CA ILE A 49 -5.18 -9.28 -18.25
C ILE A 49 -4.59 -9.83 -16.97
N ASN A 50 -3.30 -10.16 -16.97
CA ASN A 50 -2.59 -10.62 -15.79
C ASN A 50 -1.74 -9.48 -15.21
N ILE A 51 -1.96 -9.17 -13.92
CA ILE A 51 -1.23 -8.17 -13.17
C ILE A 51 -0.49 -8.89 -12.03
N SER A 52 0.75 -9.30 -12.29
CA SER A 52 1.62 -9.94 -11.30
C SER A 52 2.56 -8.91 -10.66
N ILE A 53 1.98 -7.81 -10.21
CA ILE A 53 2.65 -6.69 -9.56
C ILE A 53 1.80 -6.32 -8.36
N GLY A 54 2.45 -5.96 -7.27
CA GLY A 54 1.74 -5.54 -6.08
C GLY A 54 2.60 -4.70 -5.17
N ASN A 55 1.94 -4.06 -4.25
CA ASN A 55 2.52 -3.39 -3.10
C ASN A 55 1.57 -3.57 -1.91
N ASN A 56 2.01 -3.11 -0.74
CA ASN A 56 1.22 -3.20 0.49
C ASN A 56 0.54 -1.86 0.84
N TYR A 57 0.46 -0.93 -0.11
CA TYR A 57 -0.17 0.37 0.10
C TYR A 57 -1.67 0.29 -0.14
N GLY A 58 -2.42 1.07 0.65
CA GLY A 58 -3.86 1.21 0.50
C GLY A 58 -4.66 0.64 1.66
N ALA A 59 -5.94 0.95 1.69
CA ALA A 59 -6.87 0.53 2.73
C ALA A 59 -7.26 -0.96 2.66
N HIS A 60 -6.94 -1.64 1.58
CA HIS A 60 -7.27 -3.05 1.30
C HIS A 60 -8.78 -3.38 1.42
N ASP A 61 -9.62 -2.46 0.98
CA ASP A 61 -11.09 -2.57 1.09
C ASP A 61 -11.84 -2.38 -0.23
N GLY A 62 -11.11 -2.31 -1.35
CA GLY A 62 -11.68 -2.14 -2.68
C GLY A 62 -12.05 -0.69 -3.03
N THR A 63 -11.71 0.30 -2.20
CA THR A 63 -12.12 1.70 -2.42
C THR A 63 -11.04 2.60 -2.99
N SER A 64 -9.84 2.12 -3.20
CA SER A 64 -8.78 2.90 -3.84
C SER A 64 -9.14 3.21 -5.30
N LEU A 65 -8.55 4.27 -5.83
CA LEU A 65 -8.79 4.67 -7.22
C LEU A 65 -8.45 3.54 -8.21
N PHE A 66 -7.39 2.78 -7.95
CA PHE A 66 -7.01 1.67 -8.81
C PHE A 66 -7.98 0.49 -8.70
N GLU A 67 -8.42 0.14 -7.51
CA GLU A 67 -9.38 -0.94 -7.29
C GLU A 67 -10.73 -0.64 -7.96
N THR A 68 -11.25 0.58 -7.76
CA THR A 68 -12.49 1.02 -8.42
C THR A 68 -12.35 1.12 -9.94
N TYR A 69 -11.16 1.46 -10.43
CA TYR A 69 -10.89 1.45 -11.87
C TYR A 69 -10.90 0.01 -12.44
N ILE A 70 -10.31 -0.95 -11.75
CA ILE A 70 -10.32 -2.36 -12.17
C ILE A 70 -11.76 -2.90 -12.18
N ASP A 71 -12.56 -2.60 -11.16
CA ASP A 71 -13.96 -2.98 -11.12
C ASP A 71 -14.70 -2.43 -12.35
N TYR A 72 -14.55 -1.14 -12.64
CA TYR A 72 -15.14 -0.52 -13.82
C TYR A 72 -14.68 -1.17 -15.12
N VAL A 73 -13.38 -1.45 -15.28
CA VAL A 73 -12.81 -2.07 -16.47
C VAL A 73 -13.43 -3.44 -16.74
N THR A 74 -13.66 -4.24 -15.70
CA THR A 74 -14.22 -5.60 -15.85
C THR A 74 -15.64 -5.61 -16.41
N GLU A 75 -16.35 -4.49 -16.35
CA GLU A 75 -17.72 -4.35 -16.88
C GLU A 75 -17.78 -3.91 -18.34
N ILE A 76 -16.66 -3.39 -18.92
CA ILE A 76 -16.71 -2.73 -20.23
C ILE A 76 -16.71 -3.71 -21.41
N TRP A 77 -15.97 -4.80 -21.33
CA TRP A 77 -15.70 -5.69 -22.47
C TRP A 77 -15.61 -7.15 -22.02
N LYS A 78 -15.42 -8.03 -22.98
CA LYS A 78 -15.18 -9.46 -22.74
C LYS A 78 -13.79 -9.67 -22.16
N ASN A 79 -13.59 -9.29 -20.91
CA ASN A 79 -12.30 -9.35 -20.24
C ASN A 79 -12.37 -10.05 -18.87
N ASN A 80 -11.22 -10.50 -18.40
CA ASN A 80 -10.97 -10.90 -17.03
C ASN A 80 -9.66 -10.28 -16.58
N VAL A 81 -9.65 -9.64 -15.43
CA VAL A 81 -8.44 -9.13 -14.80
C VAL A 81 -8.05 -10.07 -13.67
N ILE A 82 -6.82 -10.55 -13.70
CA ILE A 82 -6.26 -11.47 -12.74
C ILE A 82 -5.12 -10.76 -12.02
N VAL A 83 -5.24 -10.61 -10.70
CA VAL A 83 -4.26 -9.92 -9.87
C VAL A 83 -3.62 -10.91 -8.91
N GLY A 84 -2.30 -10.83 -8.74
CA GLY A 84 -1.58 -11.62 -7.75
C GLY A 84 -1.90 -11.18 -6.33
N ALA A 85 -2.14 -12.14 -5.43
CA ALA A 85 -2.43 -11.87 -4.02
C ALA A 85 -1.19 -11.50 -3.17
N GLY A 86 0.00 -11.46 -3.79
CA GLY A 86 1.26 -11.20 -3.10
C GLY A 86 1.96 -12.47 -2.57
N ASN A 87 3.20 -12.31 -2.12
CA ASN A 87 4.07 -13.39 -1.68
C ASN A 87 4.51 -13.25 -0.22
N GLU A 88 3.88 -12.39 0.56
CA GLU A 88 4.34 -11.95 1.87
C GLU A 88 3.45 -12.41 3.04
N ALA A 89 2.64 -13.44 2.83
CA ALA A 89 1.70 -13.96 3.83
C ALA A 89 2.37 -14.37 5.16
N ASP A 90 3.65 -14.74 5.14
CA ASP A 90 4.46 -15.13 6.30
C ASP A 90 5.18 -13.97 6.98
N LYS A 91 5.22 -12.78 6.36
CA LYS A 91 6.00 -11.62 6.83
C LYS A 91 5.35 -10.85 7.99
N ARG A 92 4.07 -11.10 8.28
CA ARG A 92 3.32 -10.43 9.36
C ARG A 92 3.38 -8.90 9.26
N ILE A 93 3.31 -8.35 8.05
CA ILE A 93 3.39 -6.92 7.77
C ILE A 93 2.04 -6.20 7.85
N HIS A 94 0.98 -6.89 8.24
CA HIS A 94 -0.36 -6.35 8.40
C HIS A 94 -0.96 -6.77 9.74
N THR A 95 -1.66 -5.82 10.38
CA THR A 95 -2.42 -6.08 11.59
C THR A 95 -3.69 -5.22 11.66
N MET A 96 -4.65 -5.62 12.46
CA MET A 96 -5.86 -4.87 12.74
C MET A 96 -5.93 -4.53 14.22
N VAL A 97 -6.14 -3.26 14.54
CA VAL A 97 -6.35 -2.77 15.90
C VAL A 97 -7.82 -2.39 16.06
N LYS A 98 -8.52 -3.01 17.02
CA LYS A 98 -9.89 -2.63 17.40
C LYS A 98 -9.82 -1.72 18.61
N LEU A 99 -10.14 -0.46 18.41
CA LEU A 99 -10.24 0.52 19.48
C LEU A 99 -11.63 0.40 20.12
N ASN A 100 -11.62 0.14 21.41
CA ASN A 100 -12.77 0.31 22.30
C ASN A 100 -12.42 1.53 23.18
N ASP A 101 -13.08 1.75 24.29
CA ASP A 101 -12.82 2.86 25.22
C ASP A 101 -11.46 2.74 25.97
N ARG A 102 -10.51 1.98 25.45
CA ARG A 102 -9.20 1.74 26.05
C ARG A 102 -8.09 1.89 25.03
N ARG A 103 -6.95 2.40 25.51
CA ARG A 103 -5.73 2.43 24.71
C ARG A 103 -5.36 1.03 24.20
N LYS A 104 -4.83 0.99 23.00
CA LYS A 104 -4.28 -0.22 22.37
C LYS A 104 -2.86 0.04 21.93
N MET A 105 -2.09 -1.02 21.80
CA MET A 105 -0.71 -0.98 21.35
C MET A 105 -0.52 -1.95 20.20
N CYS A 106 0.24 -1.52 19.21
CA CYS A 106 0.78 -2.34 18.15
C CYS A 106 2.31 -2.26 18.23
N GLU A 107 2.97 -3.40 18.22
CA GLU A 107 4.43 -3.49 18.17
C GLU A 107 4.86 -3.95 16.78
N PHE A 108 5.98 -3.40 16.32
CA PHE A 108 6.65 -3.89 15.13
C PHE A 108 8.16 -3.96 15.37
N ILE A 109 8.82 -4.86 14.67
CA ILE A 109 10.26 -5.06 14.80
C ILE A 109 10.94 -4.52 13.56
N VAL A 110 11.87 -3.60 13.76
CA VAL A 110 12.77 -3.14 12.71
C VAL A 110 14.01 -4.03 12.73
N GLY A 111 14.32 -4.63 11.59
CA GLY A 111 15.50 -5.46 11.39
C GLY A 111 16.78 -4.65 11.30
N ASN A 112 17.90 -5.36 11.13
CA ASN A 112 19.16 -4.71 10.79
C ASN A 112 19.13 -4.28 9.32
N TYR A 113 19.75 -3.13 9.01
CA TYR A 113 19.96 -2.65 7.64
C TYR A 113 18.70 -2.13 6.92
N GLU A 114 17.67 -1.73 7.67
CA GLU A 114 16.50 -1.04 7.09
C GLU A 114 16.86 0.42 6.80
N GLU A 115 16.83 0.81 5.53
CA GLU A 115 17.17 2.17 5.08
C GLU A 115 16.03 3.17 5.33
N SER A 116 14.80 2.71 5.44
CA SER A 116 13.63 3.49 5.81
C SER A 116 12.47 2.57 6.20
N ILE A 117 11.54 3.08 7.00
CA ILE A 117 10.28 2.38 7.32
C ILE A 117 9.11 3.26 6.93
N ALA A 118 8.14 2.66 6.27
CA ALA A 118 6.85 3.29 5.98
C ALA A 118 5.72 2.45 6.58
N ILE A 119 4.88 3.09 7.38
CA ILE A 119 3.72 2.45 8.02
C ILE A 119 2.48 3.22 7.64
N GLN A 120 1.50 2.54 7.07
CA GLN A 120 0.19 3.10 6.79
C GLN A 120 -0.82 2.61 7.82
N ILE A 121 -1.54 3.54 8.43
CA ILE A 121 -2.66 3.27 9.31
C ILE A 121 -3.90 3.79 8.62
N TRP A 122 -4.83 2.91 8.31
CA TRP A 122 -6.10 3.26 7.72
C TRP A 122 -7.19 3.25 8.78
N LYS A 123 -7.94 4.37 8.89
CA LYS A 123 -9.04 4.53 9.82
C LYS A 123 -10.26 5.07 9.09
N ARG A 124 -11.44 4.82 9.60
CA ARG A 124 -12.64 5.48 9.09
C ARG A 124 -12.64 6.95 9.51
N TYR A 125 -13.22 7.84 8.73
CA TYR A 125 -13.19 9.28 8.98
C TYR A 125 -13.83 9.67 10.33
N TRP A 126 -14.75 8.86 10.85
CA TRP A 126 -15.39 9.08 12.15
C TRP A 126 -14.65 8.49 13.34
N ASP A 127 -13.58 7.72 13.11
CA ASP A 127 -12.75 7.19 14.19
C ASP A 127 -11.88 8.32 14.74
N ASP A 128 -12.11 8.70 15.99
CA ASP A 128 -11.41 9.81 16.66
C ASP A 128 -10.43 9.26 17.70
N PHE A 129 -9.16 9.28 17.35
CA PHE A 129 -8.05 8.88 18.22
C PHE A 129 -6.77 9.62 17.83
N TYR A 130 -5.83 9.66 18.76
CA TYR A 130 -4.45 10.05 18.46
C TYR A 130 -3.50 8.89 18.69
N ILE A 131 -2.30 9.02 18.16
CA ILE A 131 -1.26 7.99 18.29
C ILE A 131 -0.03 8.56 19.00
N GLU A 132 0.68 7.68 19.67
CA GLU A 132 2.01 7.92 20.23
C GLU A 132 2.95 6.86 19.67
N ILE A 133 4.10 7.28 19.14
CA ILE A 133 5.14 6.41 18.60
C ILE A 133 6.24 6.34 19.65
N GLU A 134 6.67 5.13 20.01
CA GLU A 134 7.81 4.91 20.90
C GLU A 134 8.91 4.16 20.13
N ASN A 135 10.13 4.70 20.15
CA ASN A 135 11.28 4.09 19.52
C ASN A 135 11.96 3.07 20.47
N PRO A 136 12.91 2.24 20.00
CA PRO A 136 13.61 1.27 20.83
C PRO A 136 14.44 1.86 21.99
N SER A 137 14.69 3.16 21.98
CA SER A 137 15.34 3.88 23.07
C SER A 137 14.37 4.36 24.16
N GLY A 138 13.05 4.21 23.96
CA GLY A 138 12.03 4.70 24.86
C GLY A 138 11.64 6.17 24.67
N GLU A 139 12.11 6.81 23.59
CA GLU A 139 11.65 8.15 23.21
C GLU A 139 10.26 8.09 22.64
N ARG A 140 9.40 9.06 23.01
CA ARG A 140 7.98 9.07 22.67
C ARG A 140 7.60 10.33 21.92
N TYR A 141 6.81 10.14 20.86
CA TYR A 141 6.35 11.19 19.96
C TYR A 141 4.83 11.14 19.86
N VAL A 142 4.16 12.16 20.38
CA VAL A 142 2.69 12.27 20.37
C VAL A 142 2.26 12.94 19.08
N VAL A 143 1.50 12.24 18.27
CA VAL A 143 0.91 12.75 17.04
C VAL A 143 -0.50 13.28 17.35
N PRO A 144 -0.75 14.59 17.17
CA PRO A 144 -2.07 15.16 17.44
C PRO A 144 -3.18 14.57 16.53
N LYS A 145 -4.43 14.74 16.95
CA LYS A 145 -5.62 14.30 16.17
C LYS A 145 -5.85 15.08 14.86
N GLY A 146 -5.29 16.24 14.72
CA GLY A 146 -5.54 17.13 13.58
C GLY A 146 -4.88 16.67 12.29
N GLU A 147 -5.46 17.09 11.16
CA GLU A 147 -4.86 16.93 9.84
C GLU A 147 -3.55 17.70 9.73
N GLY A 148 -2.61 17.15 8.99
CA GLY A 148 -1.35 17.86 8.73
C GLY A 148 -0.16 16.94 8.59
N ILE A 149 0.99 17.58 8.51
CA ILE A 149 2.30 16.90 8.50
C ILE A 149 2.99 17.29 9.80
N TYR A 150 3.39 16.28 10.54
CA TYR A 150 4.12 16.43 11.79
C TYR A 150 5.52 15.86 11.62
N GLU A 151 6.50 16.57 12.13
CA GLU A 151 7.89 16.18 12.09
C GLU A 151 8.42 16.03 13.52
N PHE A 152 9.05 14.91 13.79
CA PHE A 152 9.72 14.65 15.07
C PHE A 152 11.15 14.25 14.79
N LYS A 153 12.06 14.84 15.55
CA LYS A 153 13.48 14.51 15.48
C LYS A 153 13.87 13.74 16.73
N SER A 154 14.33 12.49 16.54
CA SER A 154 14.99 11.71 17.57
C SER A 154 16.50 11.93 17.55
N THR A 155 17.22 11.21 18.39
CA THR A 155 18.70 11.21 18.37
C THR A 155 19.25 10.62 17.08
N ASP A 156 18.58 9.62 16.51
CA ASP A 156 19.08 8.79 15.42
C ASP A 156 18.20 8.82 14.15
N GLU A 157 16.96 9.32 14.26
CA GLU A 157 15.99 9.32 13.16
C GLU A 157 15.19 10.62 13.05
N LEU A 158 14.67 10.83 11.86
CA LEU A 158 13.65 11.80 11.53
C LEU A 158 12.33 11.06 11.26
N ILE A 159 11.27 11.41 11.96
CA ILE A 159 9.96 10.78 11.86
C ILE A 159 8.98 11.78 11.26
N TYR A 160 8.50 11.51 10.07
CA TYR A 160 7.41 12.25 9.45
C TYR A 160 6.10 11.51 9.65
N VAL A 161 5.06 12.25 10.04
CA VAL A 161 3.72 11.71 10.15
C VAL A 161 2.75 12.60 9.38
N TYR A 162 2.21 12.05 8.32
CA TYR A 162 1.09 12.66 7.61
C TYR A 162 -0.22 12.14 8.19
N VAL A 163 -1.09 13.04 8.63
CA VAL A 163 -2.46 12.74 9.05
C VAL A 163 -3.40 13.32 8.00
N GLY A 164 -3.98 12.43 7.21
CA GLY A 164 -4.87 12.80 6.12
C GLY A 164 -6.34 12.85 6.53
N THR A 165 -7.14 13.41 5.63
CA THR A 165 -8.61 13.44 5.71
C THR A 165 -9.23 12.37 4.83
N ALA A 166 -10.50 12.10 5.07
CA ALA A 166 -11.30 11.35 4.12
C ALA A 166 -11.45 12.12 2.81
N THR A 167 -11.38 11.38 1.72
CA THR A 167 -11.62 11.93 0.39
C THR A 167 -13.10 11.77 0.01
N PRO A 168 -13.61 12.50 -1.00
CA PRO A 168 -14.98 12.29 -1.49
C PRO A 168 -15.25 10.89 -2.02
N TYR A 169 -14.20 10.10 -2.26
CA TYR A 169 -14.26 8.78 -2.86
C TYR A 169 -14.03 7.63 -1.86
N SER A 170 -13.59 7.94 -0.65
CA SER A 170 -13.30 6.94 0.38
C SER A 170 -13.72 7.41 1.76
N TYR A 171 -14.37 6.54 2.51
CA TYR A 171 -14.67 6.75 3.93
C TYR A 171 -13.45 6.57 4.85
N ASN A 172 -12.32 6.19 4.29
CA ASN A 172 -11.09 5.98 5.03
C ASN A 172 -10.18 7.20 4.91
N SER A 173 -9.49 7.48 6.00
CA SER A 173 -8.39 8.42 6.05
C SER A 173 -7.11 7.71 6.45
N GLU A 174 -6.00 8.21 5.93
CA GLU A 174 -4.68 7.64 6.12
C GLU A 174 -3.90 8.40 7.21
N ILE A 175 -3.17 7.65 8.03
CA ILE A 175 -2.02 8.17 8.77
C ILE A 175 -0.80 7.45 8.20
N LEU A 176 0.09 8.20 7.55
CA LEU A 176 1.34 7.67 7.01
C LEU A 176 2.49 8.08 7.92
N ILE A 177 3.20 7.11 8.46
CA ILE A 177 4.41 7.32 9.25
C ILE A 177 5.60 6.92 8.39
N GLN A 178 6.56 7.83 8.24
CA GLN A 178 7.85 7.56 7.62
C GLN A 178 8.97 7.77 8.64
N ILE A 179 9.80 6.77 8.83
CA ILE A 179 10.97 6.81 9.70
C ILE A 179 12.20 6.76 8.79
N ILE A 180 12.99 7.82 8.85
CA ILE A 180 14.20 8.01 8.04
C ILE A 180 15.38 8.14 8.99
N PRO A 181 16.45 7.35 8.82
CA PRO A 181 17.61 7.46 9.69
C PRO A 181 18.43 8.72 9.40
N ASP A 182 18.97 9.35 10.43
CA ASP A 182 19.99 10.40 10.30
C ASP A 182 21.33 9.83 9.78
N ASN A 183 21.55 8.52 10.01
CA ASN A 183 22.71 7.77 9.52
C ASN A 183 22.31 6.91 8.31
N VAL A 184 22.80 5.68 8.23
CA VAL A 184 22.55 4.78 7.10
C VAL A 184 21.30 3.93 7.31
N TYR A 185 21.04 3.50 8.54
CA TYR A 185 19.94 2.55 8.84
C TYR A 185 19.10 3.03 10.02
N VAL A 186 17.81 2.73 9.94
CA VAL A 186 16.84 2.94 11.03
C VAL A 186 17.23 2.08 12.22
N LYS A 187 17.08 2.62 13.42
CA LYS A 187 17.39 1.92 14.67
C LYS A 187 16.62 0.61 14.77
N ASN A 188 17.36 -0.48 14.82
CA ASN A 188 16.81 -1.81 14.98
C ASN A 188 16.23 -2.02 16.38
N GLY A 189 15.22 -2.85 16.47
CA GLY A 189 14.58 -3.20 17.73
C GLY A 189 13.06 -3.11 17.68
N ILE A 190 12.43 -3.09 18.84
CA ILE A 190 10.98 -3.03 18.96
C ILE A 190 10.55 -1.58 19.00
N TRP A 191 9.71 -1.22 18.05
CA TRP A 191 8.97 0.03 17.98
C TRP A 191 7.52 -0.22 18.39
N GLN A 192 6.88 0.79 18.98
CA GLN A 192 5.51 0.70 19.44
C GLN A 192 4.69 1.87 18.90
N ILE A 193 3.45 1.58 18.52
CA ILE A 193 2.44 2.60 18.22
C ILE A 193 1.30 2.39 19.20
N MET A 194 1.07 3.37 20.04
CA MET A 194 -0.03 3.40 20.98
C MET A 194 -1.19 4.23 20.43
N PHE A 195 -2.38 3.72 20.54
CA PHE A 195 -3.62 4.32 20.08
C PHE A 195 -4.45 4.75 21.30
N TYR A 196 -4.85 6.01 21.32
CA TYR A 196 -5.63 6.61 22.41
C TYR A 196 -6.96 7.11 21.84
N PRO A 197 -8.09 6.52 22.27
CA PRO A 197 -9.45 6.95 21.90
C PRO A 197 -9.76 8.38 22.32
#